data_5c2dd70fbce4a29383c70aa2df35c62e
#
_entry.id   5c2dd70fbce4a29383c70aa2df35c62e
#
_cell.length_a   1.000
_cell.length_b   1.000
_cell.length_c   1.000
_cell.angle_alpha   90.00
_cell.angle_beta   90.00
_cell.angle_gamma   90.00
#
_symmetry.space_group_name_H-M   'P 1'
#
loop_
_entity.id
_entity.type
_entity.pdbx_description
1 polymer ?
#
loop_
_entity_poly.entity_id
_entity_poly.type
_entity_poly.pdbx_seq_one_letter_code
_entity_poly.pdbx_strand_id
1 'polypeptide(L)'
;MSRSTDPAPVESSPRPGRVPHRTERRAWVVLVMIVVFMMISYADKAVLGLAAVPLMEELGIGKSTYGLISSSFYLLFSLSGLVVGFFSARISSRTLLLTMAALWAIAQLPVLLVAAVPSLIAGRVLLGVAEGPAASMSMHALYKWFPAGRRGLPSALQIGGAALGTAVSAPLLTWLIVDRGWRSAFVALMLVSAAWCLVWPFVGHDGPFGGERKSAGERKPTERAGRPSRAAGPPLRALLTNGTVAGGILSAFGSHWALALSSAWLPVYLQVQMGMSATGASTVISGVSVVSLVLLLSVPAYVDRLKRRGVSSRRADGIPQGTAVLVAGCALALLPFAGGGPVQLLLTAMAFGCHAVALPLHYVTTATVVPDARRGAVFGVVAASGTLPGLFVPYLTGHLVDNAATETAGYTAAFLLSAGVMAVCGLLAIVIIRPERDARRLNPVAAPAPAPQAGASKPVAQ
;
A
#
# COMPACT_ATOMS: atom_id res chain seq x y z
N MET A 1 -52.03 -50.46 13.01
CA MET A 1 -50.58 -50.46 13.30
C MET A 1 -49.92 -49.33 12.56
N SER A 2 -49.86 -48.18 13.18
CA SER A 2 -49.24 -46.95 12.62
C SER A 2 -47.78 -46.89 13.08
N ARG A 3 -46.80 -46.95 12.19
CA ARG A 3 -45.39 -46.75 12.48
C ARG A 3 -45.10 -45.26 12.52
N SER A 4 -44.81 -44.76 13.73
CA SER A 4 -44.24 -43.45 13.97
C SER A 4 -42.81 -43.44 13.42
N THR A 5 -42.52 -42.56 12.44
CA THR A 5 -41.20 -42.25 11.97
C THR A 5 -40.67 -41.08 12.79
N ASP A 6 -39.79 -41.36 13.76
CA ASP A 6 -39.02 -40.32 14.45
C ASP A 6 -38.09 -39.59 13.47
N PRO A 7 -38.02 -38.25 13.51
CA PRO A 7 -37.04 -37.52 12.71
C PRO A 7 -35.63 -37.76 13.25
N ALA A 8 -34.68 -38.07 12.36
CA ALA A 8 -33.27 -38.26 12.67
C ALA A 8 -32.67 -37.01 13.36
N PRO A 9 -31.77 -37.18 14.34
CA PRO A 9 -31.16 -36.05 15.04
C PRO A 9 -30.38 -35.17 14.07
N VAL A 10 -30.70 -33.86 14.07
CA VAL A 10 -29.96 -32.84 13.35
C VAL A 10 -28.53 -32.81 13.91
N GLU A 11 -27.56 -33.30 13.14
CA GLU A 11 -26.15 -33.17 13.47
C GLU A 11 -25.84 -31.69 13.67
N SER A 12 -25.56 -31.30 14.90
CA SER A 12 -25.10 -29.98 15.28
C SER A 12 -23.78 -29.70 14.55
N SER A 13 -23.77 -28.68 13.68
CA SER A 13 -22.54 -28.18 13.06
C SER A 13 -21.42 -27.99 14.09
N PRO A 14 -20.20 -28.46 13.84
CA PRO A 14 -19.11 -28.36 14.80
C PRO A 14 -18.88 -26.88 15.16
N ARG A 15 -19.02 -26.56 16.45
CA ARG A 15 -18.68 -25.24 16.98
C ARG A 15 -17.23 -24.94 16.65
N PRO A 16 -16.89 -23.71 16.15
CA PRO A 16 -15.52 -23.36 15.87
C PRO A 16 -14.67 -23.57 17.14
N GLY A 17 -13.75 -24.54 17.09
CA GLY A 17 -12.92 -24.93 18.20
C GLY A 17 -12.17 -23.72 18.78
N ARG A 18 -12.19 -23.55 20.10
CA ARG A 18 -11.36 -22.54 20.79
C ARG A 18 -9.88 -22.81 20.42
N VAL A 19 -9.26 -21.84 19.78
CA VAL A 19 -7.82 -21.88 19.51
C VAL A 19 -7.08 -21.92 20.85
N PRO A 20 -6.14 -22.83 21.07
CA PRO A 20 -5.39 -22.92 22.32
C PRO A 20 -4.70 -21.58 22.65
N HIS A 21 -4.72 -21.13 23.89
CA HIS A 21 -4.11 -19.86 24.33
C HIS A 21 -2.63 -19.70 23.93
N ARG A 22 -1.86 -20.79 23.84
CA ARG A 22 -0.47 -20.77 23.35
C ARG A 22 -0.37 -20.35 21.87
N THR A 23 -1.31 -20.75 21.04
CA THR A 23 -1.37 -20.40 19.62
C THR A 23 -1.73 -18.92 19.45
N GLU A 24 -2.60 -18.40 20.30
CA GLU A 24 -3.00 -16.99 20.28
C GLU A 24 -1.83 -16.07 20.66
N ARG A 25 -1.08 -16.36 21.73
CA ARG A 25 0.14 -15.60 22.07
C ARG A 25 1.17 -15.61 20.93
N ARG A 26 1.40 -16.75 20.30
CA ARG A 26 2.32 -16.85 19.14
C ARG A 26 1.85 -16.02 17.95
N ALA A 27 0.56 -15.98 17.66
CA ALA A 27 -0.01 -15.16 16.60
C ALA A 27 0.30 -13.66 16.81
N TRP A 28 0.19 -13.18 18.06
CA TRP A 28 0.53 -11.79 18.38
C TRP A 28 2.03 -11.52 18.31
N VAL A 29 2.90 -12.44 18.71
CA VAL A 29 4.35 -12.29 18.56
C VAL A 29 4.74 -12.25 17.09
N VAL A 30 4.16 -13.11 16.24
CA VAL A 30 4.38 -13.08 14.79
C VAL A 30 3.88 -11.75 14.19
N LEU A 31 2.72 -11.25 14.64
CA LEU A 31 2.22 -9.94 14.21
C LEU A 31 3.22 -8.81 14.54
N VAL A 32 3.75 -8.78 15.77
CA VAL A 32 4.76 -7.77 16.16
C VAL A 32 5.98 -7.86 15.25
N MET A 33 6.49 -9.05 14.98
CA MET A 33 7.63 -9.25 14.07
C MET A 33 7.32 -8.79 12.64
N ILE A 34 6.10 -9.00 12.16
CA ILE A 34 5.64 -8.51 10.85
C ILE A 34 5.50 -6.98 10.84
N VAL A 35 5.02 -6.37 11.93
CA VAL A 35 4.96 -4.90 12.05
C VAL A 35 6.38 -4.32 12.03
N VAL A 36 7.31 -4.89 12.78
CA VAL A 36 8.73 -4.47 12.77
C VAL A 36 9.33 -4.64 11.36
N PHE A 37 9.04 -5.74 10.67
CA PHE A 37 9.44 -5.94 9.27
C PHE A 37 8.95 -4.80 8.35
N MET A 38 7.69 -4.39 8.48
CA MET A 38 7.16 -3.25 7.74
C MET A 38 7.78 -1.92 8.15
N MET A 39 8.11 -1.75 9.44
CA MET A 39 8.82 -0.56 9.92
C MET A 39 10.21 -0.45 9.30
N ILE A 40 10.96 -1.55 9.23
CA ILE A 40 12.29 -1.60 8.60
C ILE A 40 12.18 -1.25 7.11
N SER A 41 11.25 -1.87 6.37
CA SER A 41 11.02 -1.57 4.94
C SER A 41 10.80 -0.08 4.68
N TYR A 42 10.02 0.59 5.52
CA TYR A 42 9.75 2.03 5.33
C TYR A 42 10.88 2.93 5.85
N ALA A 43 11.67 2.47 6.82
CA ALA A 43 12.92 3.13 7.21
C ALA A 43 13.95 3.10 6.07
N ASP A 44 14.08 1.96 5.37
CA ASP A 44 14.95 1.79 4.19
C ASP A 44 14.54 2.71 3.02
N LYS A 45 13.23 2.96 2.84
CA LYS A 45 12.75 3.94 1.86
C LYS A 45 13.09 5.37 2.26
N ALA A 46 12.99 5.70 3.54
CA ALA A 46 13.18 7.05 4.04
C ALA A 46 14.66 7.46 4.12
N VAL A 47 15.58 6.52 4.37
CA VAL A 47 17.00 6.84 4.68
C VAL A 47 17.69 7.64 3.58
N LEU A 48 17.43 7.34 2.30
CA LEU A 48 18.06 8.07 1.19
C LEU A 48 17.63 9.53 1.15
N GLY A 49 16.32 9.80 1.40
CA GLY A 49 15.82 11.16 1.48
C GLY A 49 16.38 11.94 2.66
N LEU A 50 16.50 11.29 3.84
CA LEU A 50 17.09 11.90 5.03
C LEU A 50 18.57 12.20 4.87
N ALA A 51 19.31 11.34 4.17
CA ALA A 51 20.73 11.48 3.89
C ALA A 51 21.03 12.36 2.65
N ALA A 52 20.03 12.83 1.94
CA ALA A 52 20.17 13.42 0.60
C ALA A 52 21.14 14.61 0.57
N VAL A 53 21.00 15.56 1.49
CA VAL A 53 21.83 16.78 1.51
C VAL A 53 23.30 16.42 1.70
N PRO A 54 23.73 15.78 2.81
CA PRO A 54 25.15 15.45 3.00
C PRO A 54 25.69 14.45 1.97
N LEU A 55 24.83 13.59 1.40
CA LEU A 55 25.22 12.65 0.35
C LEU A 55 25.53 13.36 -0.98
N MET A 56 24.68 14.31 -1.38
CA MET A 56 24.91 15.10 -2.60
C MET A 56 26.16 15.98 -2.46
N GLU A 57 26.36 16.60 -1.31
CA GLU A 57 27.54 17.43 -1.02
C GLU A 57 28.83 16.60 -1.07
N GLU A 58 28.87 15.45 -0.40
CA GLU A 58 30.09 14.63 -0.34
C GLU A 58 30.45 14.00 -1.69
N LEU A 59 29.45 13.56 -2.46
CA LEU A 59 29.67 12.95 -3.78
C LEU A 59 29.80 13.96 -4.91
N GLY A 60 29.54 15.24 -4.67
CA GLY A 60 29.58 16.29 -5.68
C GLY A 60 28.55 16.07 -6.80
N ILE A 61 27.36 15.51 -6.49
CA ILE A 61 26.33 15.18 -7.48
C ILE A 61 25.17 16.19 -7.46
N GLY A 62 24.62 16.47 -8.65
CA GLY A 62 23.45 17.30 -8.79
C GLY A 62 22.15 16.59 -8.40
N LYS A 63 21.07 17.37 -8.35
CA LYS A 63 19.73 16.89 -7.96
C LYS A 63 19.14 15.91 -8.96
N SER A 64 19.45 16.05 -10.26
CA SER A 64 19.06 15.08 -11.30
C SER A 64 19.65 13.70 -11.03
N THR A 65 20.96 13.64 -10.71
CA THR A 65 21.65 12.39 -10.41
C THR A 65 21.10 11.75 -9.11
N TYR A 66 20.88 12.56 -8.08
CA TYR A 66 20.23 12.10 -6.86
C TYR A 66 18.81 11.55 -7.14
N GLY A 67 18.02 12.25 -7.94
CA GLY A 67 16.70 11.82 -8.38
C GLY A 67 16.75 10.50 -9.14
N LEU A 68 17.76 10.28 -10.00
CA LEU A 68 17.98 9.02 -10.73
C LEU A 68 18.27 7.86 -9.75
N ILE A 69 19.15 8.08 -8.76
CA ILE A 69 19.43 7.11 -7.70
C ILE A 69 18.14 6.75 -6.95
N SER A 70 17.33 7.74 -6.60
CA SER A 70 16.05 7.52 -5.91
C SER A 70 15.05 6.75 -6.78
N SER A 71 14.95 7.08 -8.07
CA SER A 71 14.08 6.41 -9.05
C SER A 71 14.49 4.95 -9.30
N SER A 72 15.79 4.63 -9.23
CA SER A 72 16.30 3.28 -9.50
C SER A 72 15.75 2.22 -8.56
N PHE A 73 15.34 2.58 -7.35
CA PHE A 73 14.63 1.71 -6.42
C PHE A 73 13.36 1.09 -7.05
N TYR A 74 12.63 1.86 -7.82
CA TYR A 74 11.36 1.41 -8.41
C TYR A 74 11.51 0.59 -9.68
N LEU A 75 12.72 0.52 -10.26
CA LEU A 75 12.98 -0.13 -11.54
C LEU A 75 12.48 -1.59 -11.58
N LEU A 76 12.78 -2.36 -10.57
CA LEU A 76 12.36 -3.76 -10.47
C LEU A 76 11.33 -4.02 -9.35
N PHE A 77 10.91 -2.98 -8.62
CA PHE A 77 10.00 -3.09 -7.49
C PHE A 77 8.67 -3.78 -7.87
N SER A 78 8.00 -3.27 -8.90
CA SER A 78 6.71 -3.83 -9.34
C SER A 78 6.86 -5.21 -9.97
N LEU A 79 7.93 -5.43 -10.73
CA LEU A 79 8.22 -6.71 -11.37
C LEU A 79 8.49 -7.80 -10.33
N SER A 80 9.30 -7.51 -9.31
CA SER A 80 9.61 -8.45 -8.24
C SER A 80 8.35 -8.83 -7.44
N GLY A 81 7.49 -7.84 -7.12
CA GLY A 81 6.21 -8.09 -6.47
C GLY A 81 5.33 -9.06 -7.24
N LEU A 82 5.27 -8.90 -8.57
CA LEU A 82 4.52 -9.79 -9.45
C LEU A 82 5.13 -11.19 -9.48
N VAL A 83 6.43 -11.31 -9.73
CA VAL A 83 7.16 -12.60 -9.84
C VAL A 83 7.04 -13.38 -8.54
N VAL A 84 7.36 -12.77 -7.40
CA VAL A 84 7.28 -13.43 -6.08
C VAL A 84 5.84 -13.83 -5.75
N GLY A 85 4.85 -13.01 -6.16
CA GLY A 85 3.44 -13.34 -6.01
C GLY A 85 3.06 -14.67 -6.67
N PHE A 86 3.56 -14.95 -7.87
CA PHE A 86 3.34 -16.24 -8.56
C PHE A 86 3.99 -17.42 -7.86
N PHE A 87 5.17 -17.24 -7.28
CA PHE A 87 5.91 -18.32 -6.62
C PHE A 87 5.57 -18.48 -5.14
N SER A 88 4.83 -17.55 -4.54
CA SER A 88 4.50 -17.51 -3.10
C SER A 88 3.77 -18.76 -2.60
N ALA A 89 3.02 -19.46 -3.46
CA ALA A 89 2.34 -20.71 -3.10
C ALA A 89 3.31 -21.90 -2.88
N ARG A 90 4.53 -21.81 -3.40
CA ARG A 90 5.55 -22.90 -3.37
C ARG A 90 6.58 -22.70 -2.26
N ILE A 91 6.70 -21.50 -1.73
CA ILE A 91 7.71 -21.12 -0.74
C ILE A 91 7.02 -20.82 0.60
N SER A 92 7.61 -21.29 1.71
CA SER A 92 7.06 -20.98 3.03
C SER A 92 7.14 -19.48 3.30
N SER A 93 6.12 -18.91 3.97
CA SER A 93 6.14 -17.48 4.34
C SER A 93 7.34 -17.13 5.23
N ARG A 94 7.79 -18.10 6.05
CA ARG A 94 8.99 -17.97 6.89
C ARG A 94 10.24 -17.68 6.05
N THR A 95 10.51 -18.55 5.07
CA THR A 95 11.68 -18.43 4.18
C THR A 95 11.60 -17.16 3.36
N LEU A 96 10.42 -16.85 2.82
CA LEU A 96 10.23 -15.70 1.95
C LEU A 96 10.54 -14.37 2.67
N LEU A 97 9.96 -14.14 3.85
CA LEU A 97 10.23 -12.93 4.63
C LEU A 97 11.68 -12.86 5.11
N LEU A 98 12.29 -14.02 5.47
CA LEU A 98 13.71 -14.09 5.82
C LEU A 98 14.62 -13.67 4.66
N THR A 99 14.36 -14.20 3.48
CA THR A 99 15.13 -13.86 2.27
C THR A 99 15.03 -12.37 1.95
N MET A 100 13.83 -11.79 2.06
CA MET A 100 13.62 -10.35 1.82
C MET A 100 14.42 -9.50 2.81
N ALA A 101 14.32 -9.78 4.11
CA ALA A 101 15.07 -9.03 5.13
C ALA A 101 16.60 -9.21 4.99
N ALA A 102 17.05 -10.40 4.62
CA ALA A 102 18.47 -10.64 4.33
C ALA A 102 18.95 -9.83 3.12
N LEU A 103 18.14 -9.77 2.06
CA LEU A 103 18.45 -8.94 0.90
C LEU A 103 18.45 -7.44 1.25
N TRP A 104 17.61 -6.96 2.18
CA TRP A 104 17.66 -5.57 2.65
C TRP A 104 19.00 -5.27 3.34
N ALA A 105 19.48 -6.17 4.21
CA ALA A 105 20.78 -6.01 4.82
C ALA A 105 21.91 -6.00 3.78
N ILE A 106 21.87 -6.91 2.79
CA ILE A 106 22.86 -7.00 1.71
C ILE A 106 22.80 -5.76 0.80
N ALA A 107 21.62 -5.21 0.55
CA ALA A 107 21.42 -4.05 -0.31
C ALA A 107 22.10 -2.77 0.21
N GLN A 108 22.45 -2.71 1.49
CA GLN A 108 23.21 -1.59 2.06
C GLN A 108 24.73 -1.71 1.78
N LEU A 109 25.24 -2.92 1.51
CA LEU A 109 26.68 -3.15 1.34
C LEU A 109 27.33 -2.36 0.19
N PRO A 110 26.72 -2.26 -1.02
CA PRO A 110 27.35 -1.54 -2.13
C PRO A 110 27.71 -0.10 -1.78
N VAL A 111 26.83 0.61 -1.08
CA VAL A 111 27.04 2.01 -0.71
C VAL A 111 28.04 2.16 0.46
N LEU A 112 28.11 1.17 1.33
CA LEU A 112 29.06 1.17 2.46
C LEU A 112 30.47 0.83 2.02
N LEU A 113 30.63 -0.04 1.01
CA LEU A 113 31.93 -0.45 0.47
C LEU A 113 32.52 0.59 -0.48
N VAL A 114 31.69 1.15 -1.36
CA VAL A 114 32.12 2.13 -2.36
C VAL A 114 31.06 3.23 -2.46
N ALA A 115 31.38 4.41 -1.93
CA ALA A 115 30.49 5.57 -2.01
C ALA A 115 30.57 6.22 -3.40
N ALA A 116 29.86 5.63 -4.36
CA ALA A 116 29.80 6.11 -5.73
C ALA A 116 28.38 5.96 -6.29
N VAL A 117 28.03 6.73 -7.32
CA VAL A 117 26.71 6.68 -7.96
C VAL A 117 26.31 5.28 -8.42
N PRO A 118 27.16 4.48 -9.09
CA PRO A 118 26.81 3.12 -9.50
C PRO A 118 26.48 2.18 -8.34
N SER A 119 27.20 2.28 -7.22
CA SER A 119 26.94 1.44 -6.04
C SER A 119 25.65 1.82 -5.32
N LEU A 120 25.31 3.13 -5.28
CA LEU A 120 24.03 3.62 -4.79
C LEU A 120 22.89 3.07 -5.65
N ILE A 121 22.99 3.14 -6.98
CA ILE A 121 22.00 2.60 -7.91
C ILE A 121 21.87 1.08 -7.71
N ALA A 122 22.98 0.34 -7.65
CA ALA A 122 22.95 -1.11 -7.46
C ALA A 122 22.26 -1.51 -6.14
N GLY A 123 22.60 -0.83 -5.04
CA GLY A 123 21.96 -1.02 -3.74
C GLY A 123 20.47 -0.71 -3.78
N ARG A 124 20.07 0.38 -4.46
CA ARG A 124 18.65 0.77 -4.60
C ARG A 124 17.85 -0.19 -5.46
N VAL A 125 18.40 -0.67 -6.58
CA VAL A 125 17.75 -1.69 -7.42
C VAL A 125 17.57 -3.00 -6.65
N LEU A 126 18.62 -3.45 -5.93
CA LEU A 126 18.55 -4.66 -5.11
C LEU A 126 17.51 -4.53 -3.99
N LEU A 127 17.49 -3.38 -3.32
CA LEU A 127 16.49 -3.07 -2.29
C LEU A 127 15.08 -3.09 -2.88
N GLY A 128 14.87 -2.47 -4.04
CA GLY A 128 13.59 -2.47 -4.75
C GLY A 128 13.10 -3.87 -5.10
N VAL A 129 13.99 -4.76 -5.58
CA VAL A 129 13.66 -6.18 -5.82
C VAL A 129 13.19 -6.87 -4.55
N ALA A 130 13.86 -6.63 -3.44
CA ALA A 130 13.54 -7.28 -2.18
C ALA A 130 12.28 -6.71 -1.51
N GLU A 131 11.96 -5.43 -1.76
CA GLU A 131 10.82 -4.74 -1.12
C GLU A 131 9.51 -4.82 -1.91
N GLY A 132 9.57 -5.05 -3.23
CA GLY A 132 8.37 -5.11 -4.07
C GLY A 132 7.27 -6.04 -3.53
N PRO A 133 7.57 -7.28 -3.12
CA PRO A 133 6.60 -8.20 -2.57
C PRO A 133 6.33 -8.02 -1.06
N ALA A 134 7.05 -7.16 -0.33
CA ALA A 134 7.07 -7.12 1.13
C ALA A 134 5.68 -6.96 1.77
N ALA A 135 4.90 -5.99 1.32
CA ALA A 135 3.57 -5.71 1.88
C ALA A 135 2.59 -6.88 1.66
N SER A 136 2.59 -7.46 0.45
CA SER A 136 1.68 -8.56 0.11
C SER A 136 2.09 -9.87 0.79
N MET A 137 3.37 -10.15 0.89
CA MET A 137 3.86 -11.39 1.48
C MET A 137 3.79 -11.37 3.01
N SER A 138 4.03 -10.24 3.64
CA SER A 138 3.82 -10.07 5.09
C SER A 138 2.34 -10.21 5.46
N MET A 139 1.43 -9.66 4.65
CA MET A 139 -0.01 -9.87 4.82
C MET A 139 -0.41 -11.34 4.60
N HIS A 140 0.17 -12.00 3.59
CA HIS A 140 -0.05 -13.43 3.37
C HIS A 140 0.41 -14.28 4.57
N ALA A 141 1.59 -13.98 5.13
CA ALA A 141 2.09 -14.63 6.35
C ALA A 141 1.15 -14.41 7.55
N LEU A 142 0.67 -13.17 7.73
CA LEU A 142 -0.26 -12.80 8.78
C LEU A 142 -1.57 -13.60 8.73
N TYR A 143 -2.15 -13.78 7.55
CA TYR A 143 -3.41 -14.48 7.37
C TYR A 143 -3.35 -15.97 7.67
N LYS A 144 -2.17 -16.56 7.74
CA LYS A 144 -1.97 -17.93 8.21
C LYS A 144 -2.13 -18.08 9.74
N TRP A 145 -2.06 -16.96 10.49
CA TRP A 145 -2.15 -16.93 11.95
C TRP A 145 -3.51 -16.49 12.49
N PHE A 146 -4.28 -15.74 11.68
CA PHE A 146 -5.57 -15.20 12.13
C PHE A 146 -6.72 -15.72 11.25
N PRO A 147 -7.82 -16.23 11.87
CA PRO A 147 -9.00 -16.68 11.14
C PRO A 147 -9.70 -15.49 10.46
N ALA A 148 -10.43 -15.74 9.37
CA ALA A 148 -11.04 -14.72 8.52
C ALA A 148 -11.84 -13.64 9.31
N GLY A 149 -12.59 -14.04 10.33
CA GLY A 149 -13.38 -13.11 11.15
C GLY A 149 -12.58 -12.23 12.13
N ARG A 150 -11.27 -12.47 12.30
CA ARG A 150 -10.40 -11.72 13.24
C ARG A 150 -9.20 -11.06 12.58
N ARG A 151 -9.21 -10.90 11.25
CA ARG A 151 -8.08 -10.32 10.48
C ARG A 151 -8.03 -8.79 10.47
N GLY A 152 -9.13 -8.11 10.85
CA GLY A 152 -9.24 -6.64 10.74
C GLY A 152 -8.14 -5.88 11.48
N LEU A 153 -8.04 -6.04 12.79
CA LEU A 153 -7.03 -5.36 13.60
C LEU A 153 -5.59 -5.76 13.25
N PRO A 154 -5.25 -7.06 13.10
CA PRO A 154 -3.91 -7.45 12.63
C PRO A 154 -3.51 -6.84 11.29
N SER A 155 -4.41 -6.79 10.30
CA SER A 155 -4.14 -6.14 9.00
C SER A 155 -3.92 -4.64 9.14
N ALA A 156 -4.72 -3.97 9.97
CA ALA A 156 -4.56 -2.54 10.23
C ALA A 156 -3.22 -2.22 10.89
N LEU A 157 -2.77 -3.05 11.84
CA LEU A 157 -1.46 -2.90 12.48
C LEU A 157 -0.31 -3.17 11.51
N GLN A 158 -0.41 -4.18 10.64
CA GLN A 158 0.60 -4.46 9.62
C GLN A 158 0.72 -3.28 8.65
N ILE A 159 -0.39 -2.74 8.14
CA ILE A 159 -0.39 -1.58 7.24
C ILE A 159 0.11 -0.32 7.98
N GLY A 160 -0.33 -0.13 9.23
CA GLY A 160 0.11 0.96 10.09
C GLY A 160 1.61 0.94 10.40
N GLY A 161 2.22 -0.25 10.37
CA GLY A 161 3.67 -0.45 10.53
C GLY A 161 4.50 0.39 9.55
N ALA A 162 3.99 0.64 8.36
CA ALA A 162 4.61 1.50 7.35
C ALA A 162 4.77 2.96 7.84
N ALA A 163 3.68 3.58 8.24
CA ALA A 163 3.68 4.96 8.72
C ALA A 163 4.41 5.09 10.07
N LEU A 164 4.23 4.11 10.96
CA LEU A 164 4.95 4.04 12.23
C LEU A 164 6.47 3.89 11.99
N GLY A 165 6.85 3.09 10.99
CA GLY A 165 8.25 2.92 10.58
C GLY A 165 8.90 4.25 10.22
N THR A 166 8.29 5.03 9.33
CA THR A 166 8.80 6.35 8.96
C THR A 166 8.78 7.32 10.14
N ALA A 167 7.68 7.34 10.93
CA ALA A 167 7.56 8.25 12.07
C ALA A 167 8.66 8.03 13.13
N VAL A 168 9.02 6.79 13.40
CA VAL A 168 10.05 6.44 14.39
C VAL A 168 11.46 6.53 13.78
N SER A 169 11.64 6.04 12.55
CA SER A 169 12.97 5.99 11.95
C SER A 169 13.50 7.36 11.52
N ALA A 170 12.63 8.30 11.10
CA ALA A 170 13.11 9.59 10.62
C ALA A 170 13.93 10.36 11.66
N PRO A 171 13.52 10.57 12.92
CA PRO A 171 14.34 11.23 13.91
C PRO A 171 15.56 10.41 14.31
N LEU A 172 15.45 9.08 14.42
CA LEU A 172 16.56 8.22 14.81
C LEU A 172 17.68 8.19 13.75
N LEU A 173 17.31 8.02 12.48
CA LEU A 173 18.27 8.03 11.38
C LEU A 173 18.87 9.41 11.18
N THR A 174 18.08 10.47 11.32
CA THR A 174 18.61 11.85 11.24
C THR A 174 19.60 12.15 12.35
N TRP A 175 19.33 11.71 13.58
CA TRP A 175 20.30 11.83 14.66
C TRP A 175 21.62 11.14 14.33
N LEU A 176 21.57 9.91 13.81
CA LEU A 176 22.78 9.20 13.36
C LEU A 176 23.49 9.94 12.22
N ILE A 177 22.74 10.49 11.24
CA ILE A 177 23.31 11.23 10.11
C ILE A 177 24.05 12.48 10.58
N VAL A 178 23.46 13.24 11.52
CA VAL A 178 24.02 14.49 12.02
C VAL A 178 25.25 14.21 12.92
N ASP A 179 25.18 13.19 13.80
CA ASP A 179 26.18 12.90 14.80
C ASP A 179 27.38 12.10 14.23
N ARG A 180 27.13 11.16 13.30
CA ARG A 180 28.13 10.19 12.81
C ARG A 180 28.27 10.13 11.29
N GLY A 181 27.61 11.03 10.57
CA GLY A 181 27.59 11.06 9.12
C GLY A 181 26.57 10.08 8.51
N TRP A 182 26.20 10.33 7.25
CA TRP A 182 25.08 9.67 6.57
C TRP A 182 25.26 8.14 6.43
N ARG A 183 26.50 7.63 6.32
CA ARG A 183 26.77 6.18 6.24
C ARG A 183 26.31 5.43 7.47
N SER A 184 26.34 6.05 8.65
CA SER A 184 25.91 5.44 9.91
C SER A 184 24.45 5.00 9.90
N ALA A 185 23.58 5.74 9.20
CA ALA A 185 22.18 5.39 9.04
C ALA A 185 22.01 4.12 8.19
N PHE A 186 22.81 3.93 7.14
CA PHE A 186 22.80 2.70 6.33
C PHE A 186 23.35 1.51 7.12
N VAL A 187 24.41 1.71 7.92
CA VAL A 187 24.92 0.68 8.84
C VAL A 187 23.85 0.27 9.85
N ALA A 188 23.16 1.24 10.45
CA ALA A 188 22.10 0.96 11.41
C ALA A 188 20.96 0.12 10.78
N LEU A 189 20.52 0.45 9.58
CA LEU A 189 19.51 -0.31 8.86
C LEU A 189 19.98 -1.72 8.50
N MET A 190 21.24 -1.88 8.06
CA MET A 190 21.85 -3.18 7.83
C MET A 190 21.82 -4.03 9.10
N LEU A 191 22.23 -3.47 10.24
CA LEU A 191 22.27 -4.17 11.53
C LEU A 191 20.88 -4.52 12.05
N VAL A 192 19.89 -3.62 11.92
CA VAL A 192 18.52 -3.87 12.34
C VAL A 192 17.89 -4.95 11.47
N SER A 193 18.11 -4.93 10.15
CA SER A 193 17.65 -5.98 9.23
C SER A 193 18.32 -7.34 9.54
N ALA A 194 19.62 -7.34 9.81
CA ALA A 194 20.34 -8.55 10.23
C ALA A 194 19.86 -9.08 11.59
N ALA A 195 19.62 -8.21 12.57
CA ALA A 195 19.04 -8.60 13.86
C ALA A 195 17.65 -9.21 13.71
N TRP A 196 16.81 -8.64 12.84
CA TRP A 196 15.51 -9.22 12.51
C TRP A 196 15.65 -10.62 11.87
N CYS A 197 16.63 -10.80 10.95
CA CYS A 197 16.93 -12.10 10.34
C CYS A 197 17.38 -13.14 11.37
N LEU A 198 18.09 -12.74 12.42
CA LEU A 198 18.51 -13.65 13.49
C LEU A 198 17.32 -14.10 14.38
N VAL A 199 16.37 -13.20 14.64
CA VAL A 199 15.23 -13.49 15.52
C VAL A 199 14.12 -14.24 14.78
N TRP A 200 13.86 -13.89 13.52
CA TRP A 200 12.74 -14.43 12.76
C TRP A 200 12.70 -15.97 12.65
N PRO A 201 13.81 -16.70 12.46
CA PRO A 201 13.78 -18.17 12.39
C PRO A 201 13.23 -18.87 13.65
N PHE A 202 13.31 -18.23 14.81
CA PHE A 202 12.79 -18.80 16.06
C PHE A 202 11.28 -18.52 16.26
N VAL A 203 10.78 -17.45 15.67
CA VAL A 203 9.40 -16.98 15.83
C VAL A 203 8.54 -17.29 14.60
N GLY A 204 9.10 -17.09 13.40
CA GLY A 204 8.40 -17.20 12.13
C GLY A 204 8.12 -18.64 11.74
N HIS A 205 6.87 -19.07 11.89
CA HIS A 205 6.37 -20.36 11.41
C HIS A 205 5.09 -20.12 10.61
N ASP A 206 4.69 -21.10 9.81
CA ASP A 206 3.38 -21.07 9.16
C ASP A 206 2.30 -21.37 10.22
N GLY A 207 1.29 -20.50 10.26
CA GLY A 207 0.23 -20.56 11.26
C GLY A 207 -0.80 -21.68 10.97
N PRO A 208 -1.68 -21.98 11.94
CA PRO A 208 -2.63 -23.09 11.87
C PRO A 208 -3.66 -22.96 10.75
N PHE A 209 -3.91 -21.75 10.23
CA PHE A 209 -4.85 -21.49 9.14
C PHE A 209 -4.20 -21.51 7.75
N GLY A 210 -2.89 -21.85 7.66
CA GLY A 210 -2.17 -21.96 6.39
C GLY A 210 -2.51 -23.18 5.55
N GLY A 211 -3.14 -24.19 6.15
CA GLY A 211 -3.52 -25.45 5.51
C GLY A 211 -4.88 -25.48 4.83
N GLU A 212 -5.77 -24.53 5.12
CA GLU A 212 -7.15 -24.54 4.60
C GLU A 212 -7.27 -24.51 3.06
N ARG A 213 -6.24 -24.00 2.38
CA ARG A 213 -6.19 -24.02 0.91
C ARG A 213 -5.78 -25.38 0.33
N LYS A 214 -5.01 -26.20 1.03
CA LYS A 214 -4.66 -27.55 0.59
C LYS A 214 -5.85 -28.50 0.69
N SER A 215 -6.64 -28.42 1.77
CA SER A 215 -7.84 -29.24 1.95
C SER A 215 -8.99 -28.87 1.01
N ALA A 216 -9.08 -27.60 0.58
CA ALA A 216 -10.05 -27.20 -0.44
C ALA A 216 -9.66 -27.67 -1.86
N GLY A 217 -8.37 -27.91 -2.13
CA GLY A 217 -7.88 -28.45 -3.39
C GLY A 217 -7.93 -29.99 -3.47
N GLU A 218 -7.99 -30.69 -2.32
CA GLU A 218 -8.02 -32.17 -2.23
C GLU A 218 -9.42 -32.78 -2.05
N ARG A 219 -10.47 -31.96 -1.96
CA ARG A 219 -11.81 -32.52 -2.13
C ARG A 219 -11.93 -33.02 -3.56
N LYS A 220 -11.73 -34.33 -3.75
CA LYS A 220 -12.10 -35.03 -4.97
C LYS A 220 -13.50 -34.58 -5.38
N PRO A 221 -13.72 -34.21 -6.64
CA PRO A 221 -15.05 -33.89 -7.08
C PRO A 221 -15.92 -35.14 -6.89
N THR A 222 -16.84 -35.10 -5.92
CA THR A 222 -17.94 -36.08 -5.91
C THR A 222 -18.69 -35.86 -7.21
N GLU A 223 -18.82 -36.89 -8.02
CA GLU A 223 -19.33 -36.95 -9.40
C GLU A 223 -20.79 -36.52 -9.59
N ARG A 224 -21.35 -35.65 -8.75
CA ARG A 224 -22.74 -35.18 -8.84
C ARG A 224 -22.97 -33.67 -8.72
N ALA A 225 -21.95 -32.84 -8.81
CA ALA A 225 -22.18 -31.44 -9.12
C ALA A 225 -21.90 -31.27 -10.60
N GLY A 226 -22.95 -31.00 -11.39
CA GLY A 226 -22.83 -30.74 -12.81
C GLY A 226 -21.70 -29.76 -13.07
N ARG A 227 -20.91 -30.00 -14.12
CA ARG A 227 -19.81 -29.14 -14.58
C ARG A 227 -20.17 -27.69 -14.29
N PRO A 228 -19.40 -26.95 -13.45
CA PRO A 228 -19.63 -25.53 -13.42
C PRO A 228 -19.41 -25.05 -14.84
N SER A 229 -20.48 -24.59 -15.47
CA SER A 229 -20.41 -23.88 -16.73
C SER A 229 -19.24 -22.91 -16.60
N ARG A 230 -18.24 -23.05 -17.45
CA ARG A 230 -17.24 -22.03 -17.74
C ARG A 230 -17.98 -20.87 -18.40
N ALA A 231 -18.87 -20.23 -17.68
CA ALA A 231 -19.28 -18.88 -18.00
C ALA A 231 -17.97 -18.10 -17.85
N ALA A 232 -17.31 -17.89 -18.98
CA ALA A 232 -16.10 -17.10 -19.07
C ALA A 232 -16.46 -15.73 -18.46
N GLY A 233 -16.04 -15.48 -17.22
CA GLY A 233 -16.25 -14.20 -16.58
C GLY A 233 -15.72 -13.08 -17.49
N PRO A 234 -16.10 -11.83 -17.30
CA PRO A 234 -15.75 -10.75 -18.20
C PRO A 234 -14.25 -10.77 -18.53
N PRO A 235 -13.86 -10.55 -19.80
CA PRO A 235 -12.44 -10.60 -20.21
C PRO A 235 -11.64 -9.54 -19.43
N LEU A 236 -10.37 -9.80 -19.18
CA LEU A 236 -9.51 -8.93 -18.38
C LEU A 236 -9.53 -7.47 -18.92
N ARG A 237 -9.56 -7.32 -20.26
CA ARG A 237 -9.65 -6.00 -20.90
C ARG A 237 -10.91 -5.25 -20.45
N ALA A 238 -12.05 -5.89 -20.41
CA ALA A 238 -13.32 -5.25 -19.97
C ALA A 238 -13.30 -4.87 -18.48
N LEU A 239 -12.57 -5.63 -17.65
CA LEU A 239 -12.35 -5.29 -16.24
C LEU A 239 -11.41 -4.08 -16.11
N LEU A 240 -10.31 -4.03 -16.84
CA LEU A 240 -9.33 -2.94 -16.77
C LEU A 240 -9.87 -1.62 -17.38
N THR A 241 -10.71 -1.68 -18.38
CA THR A 241 -11.36 -0.50 -18.98
C THR A 241 -12.63 -0.07 -18.23
N ASN A 242 -13.02 -0.83 -17.19
CA ASN A 242 -14.14 -0.45 -16.34
C ASN A 242 -13.83 0.83 -15.56
N GLY A 243 -14.81 1.75 -15.49
CA GLY A 243 -14.61 3.05 -14.86
C GLY A 243 -14.13 2.98 -13.41
N THR A 244 -14.67 2.06 -12.60
CA THR A 244 -14.27 1.90 -11.20
C THR A 244 -12.82 1.40 -11.08
N VAL A 245 -12.39 0.46 -11.93
CA VAL A 245 -11.00 -0.03 -11.93
C VAL A 245 -10.04 1.05 -12.45
N ALA A 246 -10.40 1.72 -13.55
CA ALA A 246 -9.61 2.82 -14.10
C ALA A 246 -9.46 3.98 -13.10
N GLY A 247 -10.54 4.37 -12.42
CA GLY A 247 -10.48 5.36 -11.35
C GLY A 247 -9.66 4.90 -10.14
N GLY A 248 -9.68 3.61 -9.82
CA GLY A 248 -8.81 2.97 -8.83
C GLY A 248 -7.33 3.08 -9.21
N ILE A 249 -6.98 2.83 -10.47
CA ILE A 249 -5.61 2.99 -11.01
C ILE A 249 -5.18 4.47 -10.92
N LEU A 250 -6.04 5.40 -11.33
CA LEU A 250 -5.72 6.84 -11.27
C LEU A 250 -5.48 7.33 -9.84
N SER A 251 -6.32 6.93 -8.90
CA SER A 251 -6.14 7.33 -7.50
C SER A 251 -4.88 6.69 -6.88
N ALA A 252 -4.57 5.44 -7.23
CA ALA A 252 -3.34 4.78 -6.82
C ALA A 252 -2.11 5.49 -7.39
N PHE A 253 -2.15 5.85 -8.67
CA PHE A 253 -1.08 6.57 -9.36
C PHE A 253 -0.83 7.95 -8.71
N GLY A 254 -1.87 8.75 -8.49
CA GLY A 254 -1.73 10.05 -7.83
C GLY A 254 -1.24 9.94 -6.38
N SER A 255 -1.68 8.91 -5.65
CA SER A 255 -1.21 8.66 -4.28
C SER A 255 0.26 8.25 -4.23
N HIS A 256 0.71 7.36 -5.12
CA HIS A 256 2.12 6.97 -5.20
C HIS A 256 3.01 8.08 -5.78
N TRP A 257 2.45 9.01 -6.55
CA TRP A 257 3.17 10.23 -6.96
C TRP A 257 3.59 11.04 -5.74
N ALA A 258 2.63 11.32 -4.83
CA ALA A 258 2.94 12.01 -3.58
C ALA A 258 3.93 11.22 -2.70
N LEU A 259 3.79 9.89 -2.63
CA LEU A 259 4.69 9.03 -1.88
C LEU A 259 6.13 9.08 -2.43
N ALA A 260 6.31 9.00 -3.75
CA ALA A 260 7.61 9.06 -4.40
C ALA A 260 8.27 10.44 -4.21
N LEU A 261 7.48 11.51 -4.36
CA LEU A 261 7.94 12.88 -4.12
C LEU A 261 8.35 13.07 -2.66
N SER A 262 7.52 12.62 -1.72
CA SER A 262 7.78 12.71 -0.28
C SER A 262 9.05 11.98 0.13
N SER A 263 9.22 10.73 -0.30
CA SER A 263 10.34 9.90 0.12
C SER A 263 11.69 10.42 -0.37
N ALA A 264 11.74 11.03 -1.56
CA ALA A 264 12.96 11.54 -2.14
C ALA A 264 13.24 13.01 -1.77
N TRP A 265 12.21 13.86 -1.87
CA TRP A 265 12.41 15.31 -1.91
C TRP A 265 11.88 16.08 -0.69
N LEU A 266 10.94 15.52 0.10
CA LEU A 266 10.42 16.24 1.27
C LEU A 266 11.53 16.60 2.28
N PRO A 267 12.47 15.70 2.65
CA PRO A 267 13.55 16.06 3.56
C PRO A 267 14.45 17.17 3.02
N VAL A 268 14.75 17.15 1.72
CA VAL A 268 15.59 18.16 1.04
C VAL A 268 14.84 19.50 1.00
N TYR A 269 13.56 19.50 0.59
CA TYR A 269 12.75 20.71 0.52
C TYR A 269 12.62 21.42 1.88
N LEU A 270 12.39 20.66 2.95
CA LEU A 270 12.31 21.19 4.31
C LEU A 270 13.64 21.82 4.76
N GLN A 271 14.77 21.22 4.40
CA GLN A 271 16.10 21.74 4.77
C GLN A 271 16.52 22.93 3.88
N VAL A 272 16.43 22.79 2.56
CA VAL A 272 17.01 23.74 1.60
C VAL A 272 16.07 24.93 1.35
N GLN A 273 14.76 24.66 1.16
CA GLN A 273 13.81 25.73 0.82
C GLN A 273 13.15 26.37 2.04
N MET A 274 12.91 25.57 3.09
CA MET A 274 12.31 26.08 4.33
C MET A 274 13.36 26.44 5.39
N GLY A 275 14.65 26.24 5.12
CA GLY A 275 15.74 26.57 6.03
C GLY A 275 15.73 25.82 7.37
N MET A 276 15.06 24.64 7.41
CA MET A 276 14.98 23.86 8.62
C MET A 276 16.28 23.09 8.89
N SER A 277 16.62 22.91 10.15
CA SER A 277 17.66 21.94 10.53
C SER A 277 17.23 20.52 10.12
N ALA A 278 18.18 19.61 9.92
CA ALA A 278 17.88 18.21 9.61
C ALA A 278 16.95 17.59 10.68
N THR A 279 17.18 17.90 11.96
CA THR A 279 16.33 17.45 13.08
C THR A 279 14.91 18.05 12.98
N GLY A 280 14.77 19.33 12.65
CA GLY A 280 13.48 19.98 12.43
C GLY A 280 12.72 19.32 11.27
N ALA A 281 13.40 19.10 10.15
CA ALA A 281 12.83 18.42 8.99
C ALA A 281 12.36 16.99 9.33
N SER A 282 13.14 16.21 10.04
CA SER A 282 12.77 14.85 10.46
C SER A 282 11.56 14.83 11.41
N THR A 283 11.44 15.83 12.28
CA THR A 283 10.27 16.00 13.17
C THR A 283 9.00 16.27 12.35
N VAL A 284 9.07 17.13 11.33
CA VAL A 284 7.94 17.39 10.42
C VAL A 284 7.56 16.11 9.66
N ILE A 285 8.54 15.36 9.15
CA ILE A 285 8.30 14.08 8.44
C ILE A 285 7.62 13.07 9.37
N SER A 286 8.04 12.99 10.62
CA SER A 286 7.40 12.15 11.63
C SER A 286 5.95 12.59 11.88
N GLY A 287 5.70 13.88 12.00
CA GLY A 287 4.37 14.46 12.14
C GLY A 287 3.46 14.13 10.95
N VAL A 288 3.94 14.29 9.72
CA VAL A 288 3.24 13.90 8.49
C VAL A 288 2.91 12.40 8.51
N SER A 289 3.85 11.55 8.93
CA SER A 289 3.63 10.10 9.02
C SER A 289 2.59 9.73 10.07
N VAL A 290 2.55 10.44 11.21
CA VAL A 290 1.51 10.26 12.24
C VAL A 290 0.14 10.70 11.69
N VAL A 291 0.05 11.83 10.99
CA VAL A 291 -1.19 12.25 10.32
C VAL A 291 -1.65 11.20 9.31
N SER A 292 -0.74 10.69 8.48
CA SER A 292 -1.02 9.59 7.54
C SER A 292 -1.55 8.35 8.24
N LEU A 293 -0.95 7.96 9.38
CA LEU A 293 -1.39 6.81 10.18
C LEU A 293 -2.81 7.00 10.72
N VAL A 294 -3.08 8.17 11.30
CA VAL A 294 -4.41 8.50 11.85
C VAL A 294 -5.45 8.44 10.73
N LEU A 295 -5.18 9.05 9.57
CA LEU A 295 -6.10 9.02 8.43
C LEU A 295 -6.27 7.61 7.87
N LEU A 296 -5.18 6.83 7.75
CA LEU A 296 -5.19 5.46 7.27
C LEU A 296 -6.04 4.52 8.12
N LEU A 297 -6.09 4.73 9.43
CA LEU A 297 -6.86 3.92 10.36
C LEU A 297 -8.30 4.42 10.53
N SER A 298 -8.50 5.74 10.60
CA SER A 298 -9.80 6.34 10.89
C SER A 298 -10.75 6.37 9.69
N VAL A 299 -10.24 6.71 8.49
CA VAL A 299 -11.10 6.86 7.31
C VAL A 299 -11.73 5.55 6.85
N PRO A 300 -11.01 4.42 6.70
CA PRO A 300 -11.64 3.14 6.38
C PRO A 300 -12.64 2.68 7.43
N ALA A 301 -12.36 2.89 8.72
CA ALA A 301 -13.30 2.58 9.80
C ALA A 301 -14.59 3.43 9.71
N TYR A 302 -14.48 4.69 9.34
CA TYR A 302 -15.63 5.57 9.08
C TYR A 302 -16.41 5.14 7.83
N VAL A 303 -15.73 4.80 6.76
CA VAL A 303 -16.30 4.24 5.53
C VAL A 303 -17.12 2.98 5.80
N ASP A 304 -16.59 2.03 6.58
CA ASP A 304 -17.30 0.82 6.97
C ASP A 304 -18.57 1.12 7.79
N ARG A 305 -18.52 2.17 8.60
CA ARG A 305 -19.68 2.64 9.37
C ARG A 305 -20.76 3.22 8.45
N LEU A 306 -20.37 4.00 7.45
CA LEU A 306 -21.28 4.55 6.43
C LEU A 306 -21.96 3.44 5.60
N LYS A 307 -21.20 2.43 5.17
CA LYS A 307 -21.74 1.27 4.44
C LYS A 307 -22.75 0.49 5.25
N ARG A 308 -22.48 0.28 6.55
CA ARG A 308 -23.44 -0.35 7.47
C ARG A 308 -24.74 0.46 7.63
N ARG A 309 -24.72 1.76 7.39
CA ARG A 309 -25.89 2.65 7.36
C ARG A 309 -26.56 2.72 5.99
N GLY A 310 -26.16 1.89 5.01
CA GLY A 310 -26.75 1.84 3.67
C GLY A 310 -26.24 2.92 2.70
N VAL A 311 -25.18 3.63 3.02
CA VAL A 311 -24.57 4.60 2.09
C VAL A 311 -23.91 3.84 0.94
N SER A 312 -24.15 4.31 -0.30
CA SER A 312 -23.60 3.69 -1.51
C SER A 312 -22.07 3.66 -1.51
N SER A 313 -21.46 2.63 -2.11
CA SER A 313 -19.99 2.49 -2.21
C SER A 313 -19.35 3.66 -2.95
N ARG A 314 -20.08 4.29 -3.88
CA ARG A 314 -19.59 5.51 -4.53
C ARG A 314 -19.31 6.63 -3.51
N ARG A 315 -20.27 6.87 -2.58
CA ARG A 315 -20.16 7.93 -1.57
C ARG A 315 -19.25 7.53 -0.42
N ALA A 316 -19.23 6.26 -0.07
CA ALA A 316 -18.46 5.76 1.05
C ALA A 316 -16.97 5.55 0.71
N ASP A 317 -16.65 4.98 -0.46
CA ASP A 317 -15.28 4.66 -0.86
C ASP A 317 -14.77 5.54 -2.01
N GLY A 318 -15.56 5.64 -3.10
CA GLY A 318 -15.11 6.23 -4.36
C GLY A 318 -14.82 7.72 -4.27
N ILE A 319 -15.72 8.50 -3.66
CA ILE A 319 -15.51 9.95 -3.49
C ILE A 319 -14.37 10.23 -2.51
N PRO A 320 -14.32 9.65 -1.29
CA PRO A 320 -13.22 9.91 -0.35
C PRO A 320 -11.85 9.57 -0.92
N GLN A 321 -11.72 8.49 -1.68
CA GLN A 321 -10.48 8.06 -2.33
C GLN A 321 -9.95 9.13 -3.32
N GLY A 322 -10.80 9.64 -4.20
CA GLY A 322 -10.40 10.69 -5.15
C GLY A 322 -10.20 12.06 -4.48
N THR A 323 -11.05 12.39 -3.50
CA THR A 323 -10.94 13.65 -2.72
C THR A 323 -9.63 13.71 -1.95
N ALA A 324 -9.18 12.60 -1.36
CA ALA A 324 -7.91 12.55 -0.64
C ALA A 324 -6.71 12.91 -1.53
N VAL A 325 -6.68 12.40 -2.77
CA VAL A 325 -5.62 12.73 -3.74
C VAL A 325 -5.75 14.17 -4.23
N LEU A 326 -6.98 14.65 -4.49
CA LEU A 326 -7.24 16.03 -4.90
C LEU A 326 -6.81 17.04 -3.83
N VAL A 327 -7.20 16.82 -2.58
CA VAL A 327 -6.82 17.69 -1.45
C VAL A 327 -5.30 17.72 -1.28
N ALA A 328 -4.64 16.57 -1.38
CA ALA A 328 -3.19 16.50 -1.33
C ALA A 328 -2.54 17.30 -2.49
N GLY A 329 -3.08 17.18 -3.70
CA GLY A 329 -2.61 17.96 -4.86
C GLY A 329 -2.83 19.47 -4.68
N CYS A 330 -4.01 19.90 -4.22
CA CYS A 330 -4.27 21.32 -3.94
C CYS A 330 -3.34 21.89 -2.86
N ALA A 331 -3.12 21.13 -1.77
CA ALA A 331 -2.19 21.54 -0.72
C ALA A 331 -0.75 21.64 -1.25
N LEU A 332 -0.33 20.70 -2.11
CA LEU A 332 0.98 20.74 -2.76
C LEU A 332 1.14 21.95 -3.69
N ALA A 333 0.07 22.34 -4.41
CA ALA A 333 0.09 23.55 -5.27
C ALA A 333 0.26 24.84 -4.47
N LEU A 334 -0.32 24.91 -3.27
CA LEU A 334 -0.25 26.10 -2.41
C LEU A 334 1.05 26.17 -1.59
N LEU A 335 1.71 25.03 -1.37
CA LEU A 335 2.86 24.91 -0.48
C LEU A 335 4.02 25.86 -0.82
N PRO A 336 4.45 26.06 -2.10
CA PRO A 336 5.54 26.97 -2.44
C PRO A 336 5.24 28.45 -2.15
N PHE A 337 3.96 28.80 -2.04
CA PHE A 337 3.49 30.19 -1.84
C PHE A 337 3.11 30.48 -0.38
N ALA A 338 3.20 29.48 0.51
CA ALA A 338 2.93 29.65 1.91
C ALA A 338 4.12 30.36 2.59
N GLY A 339 3.96 31.57 3.02
CA GLY A 339 5.02 32.44 3.57
C GLY A 339 5.67 31.97 4.90
N GLY A 340 5.71 30.67 5.17
CA GLY A 340 6.28 30.09 6.39
C GLY A 340 5.25 29.83 7.50
N GLY A 341 5.74 29.33 8.64
CA GLY A 341 4.96 29.14 9.86
C GLY A 341 3.94 28.00 9.82
N PRO A 342 2.88 28.06 10.67
CA PRO A 342 1.93 26.98 10.85
C PRO A 342 1.15 26.59 9.58
N VAL A 343 0.88 27.56 8.69
CA VAL A 343 0.17 27.32 7.42
C VAL A 343 0.97 26.41 6.51
N GLN A 344 2.28 26.66 6.39
CA GLN A 344 3.16 25.84 5.56
C GLN A 344 3.27 24.42 6.13
N LEU A 345 3.36 24.25 7.45
CA LEU A 345 3.34 22.94 8.11
C LEU A 345 2.03 22.20 7.87
N LEU A 346 0.90 22.89 7.95
CA LEU A 346 -0.41 22.32 7.66
C LEU A 346 -0.51 21.84 6.20
N LEU A 347 -0.09 22.70 5.25
CA LEU A 347 -0.08 22.35 3.84
C LEU A 347 0.85 21.14 3.55
N THR A 348 2.01 21.09 4.21
CA THR A 348 2.92 19.95 4.12
C THR A 348 2.24 18.66 4.62
N ALA A 349 1.59 18.72 5.79
CA ALA A 349 0.85 17.59 6.34
C ALA A 349 -0.31 17.14 5.44
N MET A 350 -1.02 18.07 4.82
CA MET A 350 -2.11 17.79 3.89
C MET A 350 -1.57 17.20 2.56
N ALA A 351 -0.54 17.80 1.97
CA ALA A 351 0.06 17.37 0.71
C ALA A 351 0.60 15.95 0.77
N PHE A 352 1.31 15.62 1.85
CA PHE A 352 2.01 14.35 2.01
C PHE A 352 1.35 13.38 3.00
N GLY A 353 0.26 13.77 3.66
CA GLY A 353 -0.49 12.90 4.58
C GLY A 353 -1.82 12.41 4.01
N CYS A 354 -2.61 13.30 3.37
CA CYS A 354 -3.98 12.96 2.95
C CYS A 354 -4.03 11.88 1.87
N HIS A 355 -3.07 11.83 0.94
CA HIS A 355 -3.05 10.82 -0.13
C HIS A 355 -3.05 9.38 0.40
N ALA A 356 -2.56 9.14 1.62
CA ALA A 356 -2.48 7.82 2.23
C ALA A 356 -3.85 7.13 2.35
N VAL A 357 -4.93 7.90 2.45
CA VAL A 357 -6.32 7.40 2.48
C VAL A 357 -6.66 6.60 1.22
N ALA A 358 -6.15 7.01 0.07
CA ALA A 358 -6.45 6.35 -1.21
C ALA A 358 -5.80 4.96 -1.32
N LEU A 359 -4.69 4.69 -0.59
CA LEU A 359 -3.93 3.43 -0.69
C LEU A 359 -4.74 2.18 -0.36
N PRO A 360 -5.52 2.08 0.73
CA PRO A 360 -6.39 0.93 0.95
C PRO A 360 -7.69 1.00 0.13
N LEU A 361 -8.24 2.19 -0.10
CA LEU A 361 -9.56 2.34 -0.70
C LEU A 361 -9.61 1.91 -2.17
N HIS A 362 -8.53 2.09 -2.94
CA HIS A 362 -8.53 1.63 -4.35
C HIS A 362 -8.63 0.10 -4.48
N TYR A 363 -8.11 -0.67 -3.53
CA TYR A 363 -8.32 -2.13 -3.50
C TYR A 363 -9.76 -2.48 -3.12
N VAL A 364 -10.34 -1.77 -2.15
CA VAL A 364 -11.72 -1.99 -1.70
C VAL A 364 -12.69 -1.70 -2.84
N THR A 365 -12.59 -0.56 -3.50
CA THR A 365 -13.46 -0.19 -4.63
C THR A 365 -13.30 -1.14 -5.82
N THR A 366 -12.08 -1.53 -6.16
CA THR A 366 -11.80 -2.48 -7.23
C THR A 366 -12.40 -3.87 -6.91
N ALA A 367 -12.30 -4.32 -5.66
CA ALA A 367 -12.85 -5.61 -5.23
C ALA A 367 -14.38 -5.72 -5.39
N THR A 368 -15.10 -4.60 -5.37
CA THR A 368 -16.57 -4.60 -5.52
C THR A 368 -17.05 -4.95 -6.93
N VAL A 369 -16.22 -4.70 -7.95
CA VAL A 369 -16.57 -4.90 -9.37
C VAL A 369 -15.85 -6.08 -10.01
N VAL A 370 -14.76 -6.57 -9.41
CA VAL A 370 -13.93 -7.64 -9.99
C VAL A 370 -14.28 -8.98 -9.36
N PRO A 371 -14.66 -10.02 -10.18
CA PRO A 371 -14.89 -11.36 -9.68
C PRO A 371 -13.67 -11.97 -8.98
N ASP A 372 -13.88 -12.80 -7.95
CA ASP A 372 -12.82 -13.39 -7.12
C ASP A 372 -11.74 -14.08 -7.96
N ALA A 373 -12.12 -14.80 -9.01
CA ALA A 373 -11.20 -15.51 -9.91
C ALA A 373 -10.23 -14.58 -10.66
N ARG A 374 -10.57 -13.29 -10.84
CA ARG A 374 -9.76 -12.30 -11.57
C ARG A 374 -9.13 -11.23 -10.67
N ARG A 375 -9.47 -11.19 -9.37
CA ARG A 375 -8.98 -10.17 -8.41
C ARG A 375 -7.46 -10.08 -8.37
N GLY A 376 -6.78 -11.22 -8.31
CA GLY A 376 -5.30 -11.22 -8.25
C GLY A 376 -4.66 -10.53 -9.44
N ALA A 377 -5.15 -10.81 -10.66
CA ALA A 377 -4.63 -10.21 -11.88
C ALA A 377 -4.91 -8.69 -11.94
N VAL A 378 -6.15 -8.28 -11.61
CA VAL A 378 -6.51 -6.85 -11.63
C VAL A 378 -5.77 -6.08 -10.54
N PHE A 379 -5.66 -6.62 -9.32
CA PHE A 379 -4.89 -5.99 -8.24
C PHE A 379 -3.41 -5.85 -8.59
N GLY A 380 -2.84 -6.85 -9.28
CA GLY A 380 -1.47 -6.77 -9.79
C GLY A 380 -1.28 -5.61 -10.77
N VAL A 381 -2.22 -5.41 -11.70
CA VAL A 381 -2.18 -4.30 -12.64
C VAL A 381 -2.36 -2.95 -11.92
N VAL A 382 -3.32 -2.86 -10.98
CA VAL A 382 -3.54 -1.63 -10.18
C VAL A 382 -2.29 -1.28 -9.37
N ALA A 383 -1.66 -2.26 -8.73
CA ALA A 383 -0.44 -2.05 -7.97
C ALA A 383 0.73 -1.62 -8.87
N ALA A 384 0.96 -2.32 -9.98
CA ALA A 384 2.03 -2.01 -10.92
C ALA A 384 1.86 -0.61 -11.52
N SER A 385 0.65 -0.27 -11.98
CA SER A 385 0.35 1.07 -12.51
C SER A 385 0.48 2.16 -11.43
N GLY A 386 0.05 1.84 -10.20
CA GLY A 386 0.17 2.77 -9.08
C GLY A 386 1.61 3.12 -8.76
N THR A 387 2.55 2.19 -8.83
CA THR A 387 3.96 2.42 -8.46
C THR A 387 4.82 3.04 -9.57
N LEU A 388 4.30 3.17 -10.81
CA LEU A 388 5.01 3.81 -11.93
C LEU A 388 5.58 5.21 -11.62
N PRO A 389 4.88 6.11 -10.89
CA PRO A 389 5.44 7.42 -10.55
C PRO A 389 6.81 7.34 -9.88
N GLY A 390 7.07 6.31 -9.09
CA GLY A 390 8.37 6.12 -8.44
C GLY A 390 9.54 6.04 -9.41
N LEU A 391 9.32 5.54 -10.64
CA LEU A 391 10.36 5.42 -11.67
C LEU A 391 10.85 6.78 -12.19
N PHE A 392 10.02 7.80 -12.20
CA PHE A 392 10.37 9.05 -12.88
C PHE A 392 10.18 10.31 -12.02
N VAL A 393 9.30 10.30 -11.01
CA VAL A 393 9.04 11.50 -10.18
C VAL A 393 10.28 12.01 -9.46
N PRO A 394 11.11 11.16 -8.81
CA PRO A 394 12.31 11.67 -8.17
C PRO A 394 13.30 12.29 -9.18
N TYR A 395 13.51 11.63 -10.32
CA TYR A 395 14.39 12.14 -11.37
C TYR A 395 13.83 13.44 -12.00
N LEU A 396 12.54 13.46 -12.34
CA LEU A 396 11.88 14.61 -12.96
C LEU A 396 11.96 15.85 -12.05
N THR A 397 11.73 15.67 -10.74
CA THR A 397 11.87 16.76 -9.78
C THR A 397 13.30 17.29 -9.74
N GLY A 398 14.30 16.41 -9.62
CA GLY A 398 15.71 16.82 -9.63
C GLY A 398 16.10 17.53 -10.92
N HIS A 399 15.63 17.03 -12.07
CA HIS A 399 15.89 17.63 -13.37
C HIS A 399 15.28 19.04 -13.49
N LEU A 400 14.06 19.25 -13.03
CA LEU A 400 13.42 20.56 -12.99
C LEU A 400 14.17 21.54 -12.10
N VAL A 401 14.70 21.08 -10.97
CA VAL A 401 15.45 21.93 -10.04
C VAL A 401 16.83 22.29 -10.60
N ASP A 402 17.56 21.36 -11.21
CA ASP A 402 18.89 21.61 -11.78
C ASP A 402 18.84 22.54 -13.00
N ASN A 403 17.75 22.54 -13.77
CA ASN A 403 17.62 23.33 -15.01
C ASN A 403 16.80 24.62 -14.83
N ALA A 404 16.38 24.96 -13.62
CA ALA A 404 15.67 26.20 -13.33
C ALA A 404 16.65 27.37 -13.08
N ALA A 405 16.19 28.60 -13.28
CA ALA A 405 16.97 29.79 -13.00
C ALA A 405 17.36 29.94 -11.51
N THR A 406 16.53 29.44 -10.61
CA THR A 406 16.78 29.36 -9.17
C THR A 406 16.24 28.04 -8.63
N GLU A 407 16.82 27.54 -7.54
CA GLU A 407 16.33 26.32 -6.89
C GLU A 407 14.85 26.43 -6.48
N THR A 408 14.46 27.58 -5.95
CA THR A 408 13.06 27.84 -5.55
C THR A 408 12.11 27.77 -6.74
N ALA A 409 12.49 28.32 -7.90
CA ALA A 409 11.69 28.22 -9.13
C ALA A 409 11.56 26.75 -9.58
N GLY A 410 12.63 25.99 -9.48
CA GLY A 410 12.65 24.57 -9.82
C GLY A 410 11.73 23.72 -8.93
N TYR A 411 11.80 23.91 -7.61
CA TYR A 411 10.89 23.23 -6.69
C TYR A 411 9.44 23.66 -6.90
N THR A 412 9.19 24.94 -7.13
CA THR A 412 7.84 25.46 -7.44
C THR A 412 7.30 24.79 -8.70
N ALA A 413 8.07 24.73 -9.78
CA ALA A 413 7.66 24.07 -11.02
C ALA A 413 7.38 22.58 -10.81
N ALA A 414 8.24 21.86 -10.09
CA ALA A 414 8.08 20.44 -9.79
C ALA A 414 6.83 20.17 -8.94
N PHE A 415 6.55 21.02 -7.95
CA PHE A 415 5.39 20.87 -7.08
C PHE A 415 4.09 21.23 -7.80
N LEU A 416 4.07 22.26 -8.63
CA LEU A 416 2.90 22.61 -9.45
C LEU A 416 2.60 21.54 -10.49
N LEU A 417 3.61 20.98 -11.16
CA LEU A 417 3.44 19.84 -12.06
C LEU A 417 2.84 18.64 -11.32
N SER A 418 3.43 18.29 -10.18
CA SER A 418 2.96 17.18 -9.34
C SER A 418 1.53 17.41 -8.84
N ALA A 419 1.23 18.60 -8.40
CA ALA A 419 -0.10 19.03 -7.98
C ALA A 419 -1.13 18.92 -9.11
N GLY A 420 -0.77 19.35 -10.31
CA GLY A 420 -1.62 19.22 -11.50
C GLY A 420 -1.95 17.77 -11.81
N VAL A 421 -0.95 16.88 -11.83
CA VAL A 421 -1.17 15.45 -12.06
C VAL A 421 -2.04 14.84 -10.96
N MET A 422 -1.76 15.14 -9.70
CA MET A 422 -2.56 14.63 -8.57
C MET A 422 -4.00 15.14 -8.62
N ALA A 423 -4.20 16.42 -8.92
CA ALA A 423 -5.53 17.01 -9.06
C ALA A 423 -6.34 16.36 -10.17
N VAL A 424 -5.74 16.16 -11.35
CA VAL A 424 -6.38 15.46 -12.48
C VAL A 424 -6.73 14.03 -12.09
N CYS A 425 -5.79 13.28 -11.50
CA CYS A 425 -6.04 11.92 -11.03
C CYS A 425 -7.18 11.85 -10.00
N GLY A 426 -7.18 12.77 -9.01
CA GLY A 426 -8.20 12.85 -7.98
C GLY A 426 -9.57 13.19 -8.53
N LEU A 427 -9.68 14.22 -9.39
CA LEU A 427 -10.92 14.63 -10.05
C LEU A 427 -11.51 13.51 -10.93
N LEU A 428 -10.67 12.90 -11.77
CA LEU A 428 -11.10 11.79 -12.61
C LEU A 428 -11.57 10.61 -11.77
N ALA A 429 -10.88 10.29 -10.67
CA ALA A 429 -11.31 9.24 -9.76
C ALA A 429 -12.69 9.52 -9.15
N ILE A 430 -12.96 10.76 -8.68
CA ILE A 430 -14.26 11.17 -8.14
C ILE A 430 -15.37 11.00 -9.18
N VAL A 431 -15.13 11.37 -10.45
CA VAL A 431 -16.11 11.33 -11.51
C VAL A 431 -16.38 9.91 -12.01
N ILE A 432 -15.31 9.12 -12.21
CA ILE A 432 -15.34 7.84 -12.91
C ILE A 432 -15.74 6.69 -11.98
N ILE A 433 -15.34 6.69 -10.72
CA ILE A 433 -15.61 5.60 -9.77
C ILE A 433 -17.10 5.51 -9.46
N ARG A 434 -17.76 4.48 -9.98
CA ARG A 434 -19.20 4.19 -9.79
C ARG A 434 -19.42 2.70 -9.57
N PRO A 435 -19.04 2.13 -8.41
CA PRO A 435 -18.98 0.69 -8.18
C PRO A 435 -20.32 -0.02 -8.46
N GLU A 436 -21.43 0.54 -8.01
CA GLU A 436 -22.75 -0.09 -8.18
C GLU A 436 -23.18 -0.15 -9.66
N ARG A 437 -22.96 0.93 -10.41
CA ARG A 437 -23.26 0.97 -11.85
C ARG A 437 -22.42 -0.05 -12.61
N ASP A 438 -21.15 -0.09 -12.29
CA ASP A 438 -20.16 -0.87 -13.02
C ASP A 438 -20.28 -2.36 -12.68
N ALA A 439 -20.62 -2.71 -11.43
CA ALA A 439 -20.94 -4.08 -11.04
C ALA A 439 -22.17 -4.63 -11.81
N ARG A 440 -23.23 -3.82 -11.98
CA ARG A 440 -24.40 -4.19 -12.77
C ARG A 440 -24.08 -4.40 -14.24
N ARG A 441 -23.19 -3.60 -14.83
CA ARG A 441 -22.75 -3.73 -16.22
C ARG A 441 -21.94 -5.01 -16.48
N LEU A 442 -21.11 -5.40 -15.50
CA LEU A 442 -20.28 -6.59 -15.60
C LEU A 442 -21.04 -7.90 -15.30
N ASN A 443 -22.10 -7.85 -14.49
CA ASN A 443 -22.93 -8.98 -14.11
C ASN A 443 -24.44 -8.66 -14.32
N PRO A 444 -24.92 -8.62 -15.55
CA PRO A 444 -26.33 -8.27 -15.83
C PRO A 444 -27.34 -9.29 -15.27
N VAL A 445 -26.92 -10.53 -15.01
CA VAL A 445 -27.76 -11.61 -14.46
C VAL A 445 -28.03 -11.48 -12.95
N ALA A 446 -27.22 -10.67 -12.22
CA ALA A 446 -27.37 -10.47 -10.78
C ALA A 446 -28.30 -9.28 -10.42
N ALA A 447 -29.00 -8.66 -11.39
CA ALA A 447 -29.99 -7.64 -11.09
C ALA A 447 -31.19 -8.30 -10.39
N PRO A 448 -31.64 -7.82 -9.22
CA PRO A 448 -32.88 -8.30 -8.64
C PRO A 448 -33.99 -8.10 -9.67
N ALA A 449 -34.81 -9.16 -9.90
CA ALA A 449 -35.99 -9.06 -10.77
C ALA A 449 -36.80 -7.84 -10.33
N PRO A 450 -37.33 -7.04 -11.27
CA PRO A 450 -38.23 -5.93 -10.93
C PRO A 450 -39.36 -6.48 -10.05
N ALA A 451 -39.60 -5.80 -8.93
CA ALA A 451 -40.70 -6.18 -8.03
C ALA A 451 -41.96 -6.36 -8.85
N PRO A 452 -42.77 -7.43 -8.62
CA PRO A 452 -44.02 -7.64 -9.35
C PRO A 452 -44.84 -6.36 -9.21
N GLN A 453 -45.26 -5.81 -10.34
CA GLN A 453 -46.16 -4.66 -10.35
C GLN A 453 -47.42 -5.09 -9.61
N ALA A 454 -47.63 -4.58 -8.42
CA ALA A 454 -48.84 -4.73 -7.67
C ALA A 454 -49.94 -3.99 -8.45
N GLY A 455 -50.94 -4.74 -8.93
CA GLY A 455 -52.21 -4.17 -9.33
C GLY A 455 -52.51 -4.09 -10.83
N ALA A 456 -52.77 -5.22 -11.43
CA ALA A 456 -53.84 -5.28 -12.46
C ALA A 456 -54.99 -6.07 -11.86
N SER A 457 -55.89 -5.37 -11.15
CA SER A 457 -57.17 -5.90 -10.74
C SER A 457 -57.94 -6.29 -12.01
N LYS A 458 -58.20 -7.59 -12.18
CA LYS A 458 -59.15 -8.06 -13.21
C LYS A 458 -60.54 -7.48 -12.89
N PRO A 459 -61.24 -6.92 -13.88
CA PRO A 459 -62.64 -6.56 -13.66
C PRO A 459 -63.46 -7.82 -13.46
N VAL A 460 -64.23 -7.81 -12.38
CA VAL A 460 -65.31 -8.82 -12.12
C VAL A 460 -66.38 -8.61 -13.15
N ALA A 461 -66.60 -9.61 -14.01
CA ALA A 461 -67.78 -9.66 -14.90
C ALA A 461 -68.99 -10.04 -14.07
N GLN A 462 -70.03 -9.21 -14.16
CA GLN A 462 -71.39 -9.54 -13.73
C GLN A 462 -72.05 -10.46 -14.74
#